data_b181b00a1c3493ac3d308b912c9a2703
#
_entry.id   b181b00a1c3493ac3d308b912c9a2703
#
_cell.length_a   1.000
_cell.length_b   1.000
_cell.length_c   1.000
_cell.angle_alpha   90.00
_cell.angle_beta   90.00
_cell.angle_gamma   90.00
#
_symmetry.space_group_name_H-M   'P 1'
#
loop_
_entity.id
_entity.type
_entity.pdbx_description
1 polymer ?
#
loop_
_entity_poly.entity_id
_entity_poly.type
_entity_poly.pdbx_seq_one_letter_code
_entity_poly.pdbx_strand_id
1 'polypeptide(L)'
;MREPTFLVLAALAGGRKHGYGLIADAKQLSDERVTLGVGTLYAVLDRLAEQGLVAEAGEEVVDGRHRRYYELTDAGLTALEAQIERLESTAAKARKSLAARVSTRPAGGIA
;
A
#
# COMPACT_ATOMS: atom_id res chain seq x y z
N MET A 1 8.88 -3.03 4.15
CA MET A 1 7.41 -3.26 4.09
C MET A 1 7.07 -3.98 2.80
N ARG A 2 6.30 -5.04 2.91
CA ARG A 2 5.87 -5.81 1.73
C ARG A 2 4.77 -5.07 0.99
N GLU A 3 4.65 -5.33 -0.30
CA GLU A 3 3.65 -4.66 -1.14
C GLU A 3 2.21 -4.80 -0.64
N PRO A 4 1.71 -5.97 -0.20
CA PRO A 4 0.35 -6.06 0.34
C PRO A 4 0.12 -5.15 1.55
N THR A 5 1.10 -5.06 2.45
CA THR A 5 1.02 -4.19 3.63
C THR A 5 0.94 -2.73 3.21
N PHE A 6 1.79 -2.31 2.30
CA PHE A 6 1.80 -0.95 1.77
C PHE A 6 0.45 -0.60 1.11
N LEU A 7 -0.08 -1.50 0.30
CA LEU A 7 -1.36 -1.28 -0.39
C LEU A 7 -2.52 -1.14 0.59
N VAL A 8 -2.54 -1.92 1.67
CA VAL A 8 -3.57 -1.80 2.71
C VAL A 8 -3.49 -0.45 3.41
N LEU A 9 -2.29 -0.02 3.81
CA LEU A 9 -2.10 1.29 4.43
C LEU A 9 -2.49 2.41 3.47
N ALA A 10 -2.09 2.32 2.21
CA ALA A 10 -2.43 3.30 1.19
C ALA A 10 -3.94 3.39 0.95
N ALA A 11 -4.62 2.25 0.92
CA ALA A 11 -6.07 2.21 0.77
C ALA A 11 -6.78 2.89 1.95
N LEU A 12 -6.27 2.68 3.17
CA LEU A 12 -6.84 3.29 4.37
C LEU A 12 -6.56 4.79 4.46
N ALA A 13 -5.59 5.31 3.72
CA ALA A 13 -5.34 6.74 3.66
C ALA A 13 -6.54 7.53 3.12
N GLY A 14 -7.38 6.90 2.31
CA GLY A 14 -8.60 7.51 1.79
C GLY A 14 -9.78 7.55 2.77
N GLY A 15 -9.60 7.01 3.98
CA GLY A 15 -10.64 6.93 4.99
C GLY A 15 -10.87 5.50 5.47
N ARG A 16 -11.77 5.32 6.43
CA ARG A 16 -12.06 3.99 6.94
C ARG A 16 -12.67 3.10 5.85
N LYS A 17 -12.33 1.82 5.89
CA LYS A 17 -12.82 0.85 4.91
C LYS A 17 -13.05 -0.51 5.54
N HIS A 18 -13.97 -1.27 4.95
CA HIS A 18 -14.17 -2.68 5.32
C HIS A 18 -13.35 -3.58 4.38
N GLY A 19 -13.29 -4.88 4.71
CA GLY A 19 -12.43 -5.82 4.01
C GLY A 19 -12.57 -5.84 2.49
N TYR A 20 -13.80 -5.90 1.99
CA TYR A 20 -14.01 -5.92 0.54
C TYR A 20 -13.57 -4.61 -0.13
N GLY A 21 -13.81 -3.48 0.56
CA GLY A 21 -13.35 -2.19 0.09
C GLY A 21 -11.83 -2.13 -0.02
N LEU A 22 -11.13 -2.70 0.96
CA LEU A 22 -9.67 -2.76 0.95
C LEU A 22 -9.13 -3.62 -0.19
N ILE A 23 -9.77 -4.75 -0.46
CA ILE A 23 -9.38 -5.62 -1.57
C ILE A 23 -9.54 -4.89 -2.91
N ALA A 24 -10.69 -4.23 -3.09
CA ALA A 24 -10.96 -3.47 -4.30
C ALA A 24 -9.99 -2.31 -4.49
N ASP A 25 -9.71 -1.55 -3.43
CA ASP A 25 -8.80 -0.42 -3.49
C ASP A 25 -7.36 -0.84 -3.73
N ALA A 26 -6.90 -1.91 -3.09
CA ALA A 26 -5.56 -2.44 -3.32
C ALA A 26 -5.36 -2.88 -4.76
N LYS A 27 -6.38 -3.50 -5.34
CA LYS A 27 -6.36 -3.91 -6.73
C LYS A 27 -6.25 -2.69 -7.65
N GLN A 28 -7.05 -1.67 -7.40
CA GLN A 28 -7.03 -0.44 -8.19
C GLN A 28 -5.71 0.33 -8.03
N LEU A 29 -5.20 0.47 -6.81
CA LEU A 29 -3.93 1.16 -6.53
C LEU A 29 -2.75 0.48 -7.20
N SER A 30 -2.81 -0.82 -7.39
CA SER A 30 -1.73 -1.59 -8.04
C SER A 30 -1.93 -1.77 -9.54
N ASP A 31 -2.87 -1.07 -10.16
CA ASP A 31 -3.24 -1.26 -11.56
C ASP A 31 -3.59 -2.72 -11.87
N GLU A 32 -4.38 -3.31 -10.99
CA GLU A 32 -4.85 -4.69 -11.07
C GLU A 32 -3.76 -5.77 -10.95
N ARG A 33 -2.53 -5.39 -10.61
CA ARG A 33 -1.44 -6.34 -10.44
C ARG A 33 -1.54 -7.19 -9.18
N VAL A 34 -2.18 -6.65 -8.13
CA VAL A 34 -2.28 -7.31 -6.84
C VAL A 34 -3.75 -7.52 -6.46
N THR A 35 -4.15 -8.77 -6.35
CA THR A 35 -5.45 -9.13 -5.79
C THR A 35 -5.21 -9.83 -4.46
N LEU A 36 -5.62 -9.17 -3.36
CA LEU A 36 -5.47 -9.75 -2.04
C LEU A 36 -6.54 -10.80 -1.81
N GLY A 37 -6.14 -11.98 -1.36
CA GLY A 37 -7.07 -12.95 -0.84
C GLY A 37 -7.58 -12.50 0.53
N VAL A 38 -8.74 -13.00 0.93
CA VAL A 38 -9.35 -12.64 2.22
C VAL A 38 -8.44 -13.00 3.39
N GLY A 39 -7.84 -14.20 3.35
CA GLY A 39 -6.91 -14.63 4.40
C GLY A 39 -5.69 -13.74 4.51
N THR A 40 -5.09 -13.38 3.38
CA THR A 40 -3.94 -12.48 3.34
C THR A 40 -4.30 -11.10 3.89
N LEU A 41 -5.45 -10.57 3.48
CA LEU A 41 -5.91 -9.28 3.97
C LEU A 41 -6.02 -9.25 5.48
N TYR A 42 -6.72 -10.22 6.07
CA TYR A 42 -6.91 -10.23 7.53
C TYR A 42 -5.62 -10.52 8.28
N ALA A 43 -4.70 -11.30 7.72
CA ALA A 43 -3.38 -11.50 8.31
C ALA A 43 -2.59 -10.18 8.34
N VAL A 44 -2.67 -9.39 7.27
CA VAL A 44 -2.04 -8.06 7.21
C VAL A 44 -2.68 -7.12 8.23
N LEU A 45 -4.00 -7.07 8.27
CA LEU A 45 -4.73 -6.20 9.21
C LEU A 45 -4.42 -6.55 10.67
N ASP A 46 -4.38 -7.84 11.00
CA ASP A 46 -4.06 -8.28 12.36
C ASP A 46 -2.65 -7.84 12.76
N ARG A 47 -1.69 -8.00 11.86
CA ARG A 47 -0.32 -7.57 12.11
C ARG A 47 -0.21 -6.07 12.30
N LEU A 48 -0.89 -5.31 11.43
CA LEU A 48 -0.89 -3.85 11.53
C LEU A 48 -1.57 -3.38 12.81
N ALA A 49 -2.63 -4.05 13.23
CA ALA A 49 -3.30 -3.75 14.50
C ALA A 49 -2.38 -4.02 15.70
N GLU A 50 -1.64 -5.13 15.68
CA GLU A 50 -0.66 -5.44 16.71
C GLU A 50 0.44 -4.38 16.79
N GLN A 51 0.84 -3.83 15.66
CA GLN A 51 1.84 -2.77 15.58
C GLN A 51 1.27 -1.38 15.92
N GLY A 52 -0.04 -1.29 16.14
CA GLY A 52 -0.69 -0.02 16.45
C GLY A 52 -0.85 0.92 15.25
N LEU A 53 -0.74 0.40 14.03
CA LEU A 53 -0.81 1.21 12.81
C LEU A 53 -2.21 1.33 12.24
N VAL A 54 -3.09 0.38 12.56
CA VAL A 54 -4.51 0.42 12.23
C VAL A 54 -5.34 0.08 13.47
N ALA A 55 -6.58 0.51 13.45
CA ALA A 55 -7.53 0.22 14.52
C ALA A 55 -8.89 -0.11 13.91
N GLU A 56 -9.68 -0.87 14.62
CA GLU A 56 -11.07 -1.09 14.23
C GLU A 56 -11.85 0.23 14.37
N ALA A 57 -12.68 0.52 13.38
CA ALA A 57 -13.39 1.79 13.26
C ALA A 57 -14.90 1.57 13.12
N GLY A 58 -15.44 0.59 13.82
CA GLY A 58 -16.85 0.29 13.87
C GLY A 58 -17.23 -0.96 13.08
N GLU A 59 -18.47 -1.34 13.29
CA GLU A 59 -19.10 -2.46 12.61
C GLU A 59 -20.42 -2.00 12.02
N GLU A 60 -20.84 -2.68 10.97
CA GLU A 60 -22.08 -2.39 10.29
C GLU A 60 -22.67 -3.70 9.79
N VAL A 61 -24.00 -3.83 9.82
CA VAL A 61 -24.70 -4.95 9.22
C VAL A 61 -25.36 -4.47 7.93
N VAL A 62 -24.90 -5.03 6.80
CA VAL A 62 -25.44 -4.68 5.49
C VAL A 62 -25.89 -5.97 4.83
N ASP A 63 -27.18 -6.02 4.49
CA ASP A 63 -27.81 -7.21 3.89
C ASP A 63 -27.55 -8.49 4.69
N GLY A 64 -27.65 -8.38 6.03
CA GLY A 64 -27.44 -9.51 6.95
C GLY A 64 -25.99 -9.89 7.15
N ARG A 65 -25.05 -9.18 6.55
CA ARG A 65 -23.62 -9.44 6.70
C ARG A 65 -22.97 -8.42 7.63
N HIS A 66 -22.11 -8.91 8.52
CA HIS A 66 -21.27 -8.04 9.34
C HIS A 66 -20.13 -7.50 8.52
N ARG A 67 -19.97 -6.17 8.54
CA ARG A 67 -18.83 -5.48 7.99
C ARG A 67 -18.06 -4.81 9.10
N ARG A 68 -16.80 -5.17 9.24
CA ARG A 68 -15.89 -4.56 10.19
C ARG A 68 -15.04 -3.55 9.45
N TYR A 69 -15.01 -2.33 9.98
CA TYR A 69 -14.25 -1.22 9.40
C TYR A 69 -12.93 -1.06 10.10
N TYR A 70 -11.94 -0.56 9.36
CA TYR A 70 -10.61 -0.28 9.85
C TYR A 70 -10.22 1.13 9.42
N GLU A 71 -9.33 1.76 10.19
CA GLU A 71 -8.78 3.06 9.86
C GLU A 71 -7.32 3.13 10.27
N LEU A 72 -6.58 4.08 9.69
CA LEU A 72 -5.22 4.36 10.12
C LEU A 72 -5.24 5.06 11.47
N THR A 73 -4.29 4.70 12.32
CA THR A 73 -3.96 5.48 13.52
C THR A 73 -2.99 6.59 13.12
N ASP A 74 -2.69 7.50 14.05
CA ASP A 74 -1.65 8.52 13.81
C ASP A 74 -0.29 7.87 13.51
N ALA A 75 0.03 6.80 14.23
CA ALA A 75 1.24 6.02 13.97
C ALA A 75 1.20 5.38 12.57
N GLY A 76 0.03 4.95 12.12
CA GLY A 76 -0.17 4.39 10.78
C GLY A 76 0.07 5.43 9.69
N LEU A 77 -0.44 6.64 9.89
CA LEU A 77 -0.20 7.76 8.96
C LEU A 77 1.30 8.05 8.84
N THR A 78 1.98 8.14 9.97
CA THR A 78 3.42 8.40 10.00
C THR A 78 4.21 7.29 9.31
N ALA A 79 3.84 6.03 9.56
CA ALA A 79 4.51 4.89 8.92
C ALA A 79 4.30 4.89 7.41
N LEU A 80 3.09 5.22 6.97
CA LEU A 80 2.77 5.29 5.53
C LEU A 80 3.58 6.41 4.86
N GLU A 81 3.61 7.60 5.45
CA GLU A 81 4.39 8.72 4.92
C GLU A 81 5.86 8.37 4.80
N ALA A 82 6.43 7.75 5.83
CA ALA A 82 7.83 7.35 5.81
C ALA A 82 8.13 6.34 4.70
N GLN A 83 7.20 5.41 4.45
CA GLN A 83 7.35 4.43 3.38
C GLN A 83 7.26 5.08 2.01
N ILE A 84 6.33 6.01 1.82
CA ILE A 84 6.20 6.77 0.58
C ILE A 84 7.50 7.51 0.28
N GLU A 85 8.07 8.21 1.27
CA GLU A 85 9.32 8.94 1.11
C GLU A 85 10.48 8.02 0.70
N ARG A 86 10.56 6.83 1.33
CA ARG A 86 11.60 5.86 0.97
C ARG A 86 11.45 5.37 -0.46
N LEU A 87 10.23 5.07 -0.88
CA LEU A 87 9.95 4.60 -2.25
C LEU A 87 10.27 5.69 -3.27
N GLU A 88 9.86 6.92 -3.01
CA GLU A 88 10.14 8.05 -3.88
C GLU A 88 11.63 8.33 -3.99
N SER A 89 12.34 8.29 -2.86
CA SER A 89 13.78 8.50 -2.83
C SER A 89 14.51 7.42 -3.64
N THR A 90 14.15 6.16 -3.44
CA THR A 90 14.75 5.05 -4.16
C THR A 90 14.46 5.15 -5.65
N ALA A 91 13.22 5.48 -6.01
CA ALA A 91 12.83 5.65 -7.40
C ALA A 91 13.62 6.79 -8.07
N ALA A 92 13.80 7.90 -7.36
CA ALA A 92 14.58 9.04 -7.88
C ALA A 92 16.04 8.67 -8.14
N LYS A 93 16.65 7.92 -7.21
CA LYS A 93 18.02 7.45 -7.37
C LYS A 93 18.17 6.48 -8.54
N ALA A 94 17.21 5.57 -8.68
CA ALA A 94 17.20 4.63 -9.80
C ALA A 94 17.05 5.37 -11.14
N ARG A 95 16.20 6.38 -11.19
CA ARG A 95 16.00 7.20 -12.38
C ARG A 95 17.28 7.95 -12.76
N LYS A 96 17.98 8.48 -11.76
CA LYS A 96 19.28 9.13 -11.99
C LYS A 96 20.30 8.15 -12.56
N SER A 97 20.36 6.94 -12.04
CA SER A 97 21.27 5.90 -12.54
C SER A 97 20.96 5.55 -13.98
N LEU A 98 19.67 5.43 -14.33
CA LEU A 98 19.27 5.18 -15.71
C LEU A 98 19.66 6.32 -16.63
N ALA A 99 19.46 7.56 -16.21
CA ALA A 99 19.80 8.75 -16.99
C ALA A 99 21.32 8.83 -17.24
N ALA A 100 22.12 8.56 -16.21
CA ALA A 100 23.57 8.55 -16.34
C ALA A 100 24.04 7.47 -17.31
N ARG A 101 23.42 6.30 -17.27
CA ARG A 101 23.73 5.19 -18.18
C ARG A 101 23.45 5.59 -19.65
N VAL A 102 22.33 6.23 -19.90
CA VAL A 102 21.97 6.70 -21.24
C VAL A 102 22.97 7.76 -21.71
N SER A 103 23.35 8.72 -20.83
CA SER A 103 24.28 9.78 -21.15
C SER A 103 25.70 9.30 -21.50
N THR A 104 26.13 8.19 -20.90
CA THR A 104 27.47 7.63 -21.11
C THR A 104 27.52 6.63 -22.26
N ARG A 105 26.40 6.34 -22.89
CA ARG A 105 26.37 5.43 -24.04
C ARG A 105 27.12 6.02 -25.21
N PRO A 106 28.00 5.23 -25.88
CA PRO A 106 28.69 5.72 -27.05
C PRO A 106 27.70 6.19 -28.12
N ALA A 107 28.04 7.27 -28.81
CA ALA A 107 27.26 7.76 -29.92
C ALA A 107 27.15 6.68 -30.99
N GLY A 108 25.98 6.57 -31.58
CA GLY A 108 25.74 5.56 -32.59
C GLY A 108 25.35 4.19 -32.01
N GLY A 109 25.26 4.06 -30.70
CA GLY A 109 24.83 2.84 -30.08
C GLY A 109 25.65 1.62 -30.43
N ILE A 110 26.84 1.81 -30.78
CA ILE A 110 27.77 0.73 -31.10
C ILE A 110 28.16 0.10 -29.79
N ALA A 111 27.69 -1.02 -29.60
CA ALA A 111 28.14 -1.76 -28.44
C ALA A 111 29.33 -2.58 -28.85
#